data_696c7a426e8cd720d84ce4b0dd501e70
#
_entry.id   696c7a426e8cd720d84ce4b0dd501e70
#
_cell.length_a   1.000
_cell.length_b   1.000
_cell.length_c   1.000
_cell.angle_alpha   90.00
_cell.angle_beta   90.00
_cell.angle_gamma   90.00
#
_symmetry.space_group_name_H-M   'P 1'
#
loop_
_entity.id
_entity.type
_entity.pdbx_description
1 polymer ?
#
loop_
_entity_poly.entity_id
_entity_poly.type
_entity_poly.pdbx_seq_one_letter_code
_entity_poly.pdbx_strand_id
1 'polypeptide(L)'
;MNNETTNLADRIVLRPVEMPADEEFLIELYYTTREDIHQAPIDDDQKRSLSLMQYISQKEHYIKYYPNSSHDMILFDGARIGRFWTARYETEIVGVDLAIMPEFRNMKIGTFLLQNLFDEATRTNRVFNFHVLKTNAKAIRLYERLKCKFTQSDTPTHFKMRWHPHDKIIASK
;
A
#
# COMPACT_ATOMS: atom_id res chain seq x y z
N MET A 1 2.38 -35.60 10.97
CA MET A 1 2.92 -34.23 11.07
C MET A 1 1.96 -33.36 10.28
N ASN A 2 1.01 -32.72 10.98
CA ASN A 2 0.00 -31.84 10.34
C ASN A 2 0.68 -30.53 9.92
N ASN A 3 0.85 -30.34 8.62
CA ASN A 3 1.08 -29.01 8.06
C ASN A 3 -0.24 -28.22 8.17
N GLU A 4 -0.49 -27.62 9.32
CA GLU A 4 -1.47 -26.55 9.41
C GLU A 4 -0.94 -25.39 8.56
N THR A 5 -1.50 -25.26 7.37
CA THR A 5 -1.33 -24.07 6.55
C THR A 5 -2.06 -22.94 7.27
N THR A 6 -1.39 -22.32 8.24
CA THR A 6 -1.93 -21.19 8.99
C THR A 6 -2.37 -20.13 7.98
N ASN A 7 -3.67 -19.83 7.96
CA ASN A 7 -4.26 -18.89 7.01
C ASN A 7 -3.67 -17.49 7.23
N LEU A 8 -3.33 -16.76 6.18
CA LEU A 8 -2.85 -15.38 6.29
C LEU A 8 -3.81 -14.48 7.09
N ALA A 9 -5.12 -14.77 7.02
CA ALA A 9 -6.14 -14.06 7.77
C ALA A 9 -5.94 -14.14 9.30
N ASP A 10 -5.38 -15.23 9.81
CA ASP A 10 -5.14 -15.42 11.25
C ASP A 10 -3.84 -14.76 11.72
N ARG A 11 -2.94 -14.45 10.79
CA ARG A 11 -1.60 -13.91 11.07
C ARG A 11 -1.49 -12.40 10.82
N ILE A 12 -2.35 -11.83 9.99
CA ILE A 12 -2.32 -10.42 9.64
C ILE A 12 -3.35 -9.66 10.44
N VAL A 13 -2.88 -8.65 11.17
CA VAL A 13 -3.72 -7.71 11.90
C VAL A 13 -3.42 -6.30 11.42
N LEU A 14 -4.47 -5.52 11.17
CA LEU A 14 -4.36 -4.08 10.98
C LEU A 14 -4.74 -3.37 12.27
N ARG A 15 -3.90 -2.48 12.75
CA ARG A 15 -4.24 -1.55 13.83
C ARG A 15 -3.91 -0.12 13.44
N PRO A 16 -4.61 0.89 13.97
CA PRO A 16 -4.24 2.28 13.75
C PRO A 16 -2.76 2.52 14.11
N VAL A 17 -2.11 3.37 13.33
CA VAL A 17 -0.77 3.86 13.66
C VAL A 17 -0.82 4.71 14.93
N GLU A 18 0.09 4.46 15.85
CA GLU A 18 0.22 5.16 17.13
C GLU A 18 1.49 6.02 17.15
N MET A 19 1.30 7.34 17.18
CA MET A 19 2.44 8.26 17.25
C MET A 19 2.70 8.68 18.70
N PRO A 20 3.96 8.80 19.15
CA PRO A 20 5.21 8.61 18.36
C PRO A 20 5.72 7.17 18.32
N ALA A 21 5.05 6.19 18.93
CA ALA A 21 5.54 4.82 19.13
C ALA A 21 5.91 4.10 17.81
N ASP A 22 5.22 4.40 16.72
CA ASP A 22 5.46 3.79 15.42
C ASP A 22 6.36 4.62 14.49
N GLU A 23 6.74 5.84 14.88
CA GLU A 23 7.38 6.78 13.96
C GLU A 23 8.72 6.29 13.43
N GLU A 24 9.57 5.74 14.28
CA GLU A 24 10.87 5.21 13.88
C GLU A 24 10.72 4.07 12.86
N PHE A 25 9.79 3.14 13.10
CA PHE A 25 9.50 2.07 12.16
C PHE A 25 9.00 2.61 10.81
N LEU A 26 8.14 3.63 10.82
CA LEU A 26 7.58 4.21 9.59
C LEU A 26 8.64 4.96 8.77
N ILE A 27 9.59 5.62 9.41
CA ILE A 27 10.73 6.26 8.77
C ILE A 27 11.61 5.20 8.09
N GLU A 28 11.94 4.12 8.80
CA GLU A 28 12.74 3.03 8.23
C GLU A 28 12.01 2.33 7.08
N LEU A 29 10.72 2.02 7.27
CA LEU A 29 9.88 1.45 6.21
C LEU A 29 9.89 2.33 4.96
N TYR A 30 9.72 3.65 5.11
CA TYR A 30 9.76 4.58 3.99
C TYR A 30 11.11 4.52 3.27
N TYR A 31 12.22 4.53 4.01
CA TYR A 31 13.56 4.44 3.45
C TYR A 31 13.71 3.19 2.57
N THR A 32 13.18 2.02 2.99
CA THR A 32 13.24 0.78 2.19
C THR A 32 12.49 0.84 0.85
N THR A 33 11.63 1.84 0.65
CA THR A 33 10.88 2.02 -0.61
C THR A 33 11.59 2.94 -1.61
N ARG A 34 12.72 3.57 -1.21
CA ARG A 34 13.38 4.65 -1.93
C ARG A 34 14.63 4.18 -2.67
N GLU A 35 14.43 3.31 -3.67
CA GLU A 35 15.52 2.83 -4.52
C GLU A 35 16.30 3.98 -5.19
N ASP A 36 15.60 5.05 -5.55
CA ASP A 36 16.20 6.26 -6.12
C ASP A 36 17.18 6.94 -5.16
N ILE A 37 16.88 6.98 -3.86
CA ILE A 37 17.77 7.52 -2.83
C ILE A 37 18.94 6.56 -2.59
N HIS A 38 18.69 5.25 -2.54
CA HIS A 38 19.74 4.24 -2.35
C HIS A 38 20.81 4.31 -3.45
N GLN A 39 20.40 4.57 -4.68
CA GLN A 39 21.30 4.68 -5.85
C GLN A 39 21.92 6.07 -6.03
N ALA A 40 21.50 7.08 -5.25
CA ALA A 40 22.04 8.42 -5.37
C ALA A 40 23.53 8.47 -5.00
N PRO A 41 24.38 9.23 -5.73
CA PRO A 41 25.82 9.34 -5.50
C PRO A 41 26.14 10.31 -4.34
N ILE A 42 25.57 10.06 -3.17
CA ILE A 42 25.73 10.82 -1.93
C ILE A 42 26.02 9.84 -0.78
N ASP A 43 26.56 10.32 0.33
CA ASP A 43 26.86 9.48 1.49
C ASP A 43 25.57 8.99 2.22
N ASP A 44 25.74 8.03 3.12
CA ASP A 44 24.60 7.38 3.77
C ASP A 44 23.85 8.32 4.73
N ASP A 45 24.53 9.26 5.38
CA ASP A 45 23.88 10.26 6.25
C ASP A 45 23.02 11.24 5.42
N GLN A 46 23.53 11.63 4.26
CA GLN A 46 22.77 12.44 3.30
C GLN A 46 21.55 11.68 2.76
N LYS A 47 21.68 10.37 2.45
CA LYS A 47 20.55 9.53 2.03
C LYS A 47 19.48 9.46 3.10
N ARG A 48 19.88 9.21 4.35
CA ARG A 48 18.96 9.15 5.49
C ARG A 48 18.23 10.48 5.70
N SER A 49 18.97 11.60 5.67
CA SER A 49 18.40 12.94 5.82
C SER A 49 17.41 13.28 4.71
N LEU A 50 17.75 12.99 3.45
CA LEU A 50 16.88 13.20 2.30
C LEU A 50 15.61 12.35 2.40
N SER A 51 15.75 11.08 2.78
CA SER A 51 14.62 10.18 2.98
C SER A 51 13.68 10.67 4.09
N LEU A 52 14.23 11.14 5.21
CA LEU A 52 13.44 11.69 6.32
C LEU A 52 12.63 12.92 5.89
N MET A 53 13.27 13.87 5.19
CA MET A 53 12.58 15.06 4.66
C MET A 53 11.41 14.67 3.75
N GLN A 54 11.63 13.70 2.87
CA GLN A 54 10.60 13.26 1.93
C GLN A 54 9.49 12.46 2.61
N TYR A 55 9.82 11.66 3.64
CA TYR A 55 8.82 10.98 4.49
C TYR A 55 7.91 11.99 5.18
N ILE A 56 8.46 13.04 5.78
CA ILE A 56 7.69 14.10 6.45
C ILE A 56 6.76 14.78 5.44
N SER A 57 7.30 15.20 4.30
CA SER A 57 6.52 15.84 3.25
C SER A 57 5.39 14.95 2.72
N GLN A 58 5.65 13.64 2.51
CA GLN A 58 4.63 12.68 2.09
C GLN A 58 3.54 12.53 3.16
N LYS A 59 3.92 12.38 4.43
CA LYS A 59 2.99 12.26 5.57
C LYS A 59 2.06 13.48 5.65
N GLU A 60 2.62 14.68 5.58
CA GLU A 60 1.85 15.93 5.60
C GLU A 60 0.90 16.04 4.39
N HIS A 61 1.39 15.66 3.19
CA HIS A 61 0.57 15.61 1.99
C HIS A 61 -0.63 14.66 2.18
N TYR A 62 -0.41 13.45 2.68
CA TYR A 62 -1.49 12.48 2.87
C TYR A 62 -2.51 12.95 3.92
N ILE A 63 -2.07 13.49 5.05
CA ILE A 63 -2.96 14.06 6.06
C ILE A 63 -3.80 15.21 5.49
N LYS A 64 -3.19 16.07 4.70
CA LYS A 64 -3.87 17.23 4.10
C LYS A 64 -4.92 16.83 3.06
N TYR A 65 -4.58 15.90 2.17
CA TYR A 65 -5.45 15.54 1.04
C TYR A 65 -6.40 14.37 1.32
N TYR A 66 -6.15 13.61 2.38
CA TYR A 66 -6.99 12.49 2.81
C TYR A 66 -7.33 12.59 4.32
N PRO A 67 -8.00 13.66 4.76
CA PRO A 67 -8.19 13.94 6.21
C PRO A 67 -9.00 12.87 6.95
N ASN A 68 -9.85 12.11 6.24
CA ASN A 68 -10.69 11.05 6.80
C ASN A 68 -10.17 9.64 6.44
N SER A 69 -8.87 9.51 6.22
CA SER A 69 -8.26 8.23 5.87
C SER A 69 -7.90 7.40 7.11
N SER A 70 -7.88 6.08 6.95
CA SER A 70 -7.26 5.15 7.90
C SER A 70 -5.79 5.01 7.57
N HIS A 71 -4.93 5.23 8.55
CA HIS A 71 -3.51 4.92 8.48
C HIS A 71 -3.21 3.78 9.45
N ASP A 72 -3.05 2.58 8.91
CA ASP A 72 -2.96 1.37 9.70
C ASP A 72 -1.55 0.75 9.62
N MET A 73 -1.07 0.26 10.75
CA MET A 73 0.10 -0.60 10.87
C MET A 73 -0.29 -2.02 10.47
N ILE A 74 0.48 -2.64 9.60
CA ILE A 74 0.35 -4.05 9.27
C ILE A 74 1.18 -4.86 10.26
N LEU A 75 0.52 -5.71 11.03
CA LEU A 75 1.17 -6.70 11.90
C LEU A 75 1.10 -8.08 11.25
N PHE A 76 2.17 -8.85 11.37
CA PHE A 76 2.24 -10.26 10.97
C PHE A 76 2.80 -11.04 12.17
N ASP A 77 2.00 -11.95 12.74
CA ASP A 77 2.31 -12.63 13.99
C ASP A 77 2.70 -11.65 15.12
N GLY A 78 2.06 -10.51 15.17
CA GLY A 78 2.33 -9.44 16.16
C GLY A 78 3.49 -8.51 15.84
N ALA A 79 4.36 -8.85 14.87
CA ALA A 79 5.46 -7.99 14.46
C ALA A 79 5.00 -6.91 13.46
N ARG A 80 5.50 -5.69 13.60
CA ARG A 80 5.28 -4.61 12.62
C ARG A 80 6.02 -4.92 11.33
N ILE A 81 5.30 -4.99 10.21
CA ILE A 81 5.88 -5.36 8.91
C ILE A 81 5.60 -4.36 7.80
N GLY A 82 4.72 -3.39 8.03
CA GLY A 82 4.35 -2.44 6.99
C GLY A 82 3.29 -1.46 7.42
N ARG A 83 2.88 -0.62 6.50
CA ARG A 83 1.74 0.30 6.66
C ARG A 83 0.74 0.13 5.53
N PHE A 84 -0.53 0.41 5.84
CA PHE A 84 -1.62 0.42 4.91
C PHE A 84 -2.45 1.68 5.11
N TRP A 85 -2.49 2.56 4.10
CA TRP A 85 -3.19 3.83 4.17
C TRP A 85 -4.30 3.86 3.14
N THR A 86 -5.55 4.00 3.62
CA THR A 86 -6.74 3.97 2.76
C THR A 86 -7.71 5.09 3.12
N ALA A 87 -8.40 5.64 2.14
CA ALA A 87 -9.48 6.60 2.35
C ALA A 87 -10.80 6.06 1.77
N ARG A 88 -11.90 6.33 2.45
CA ARG A 88 -13.23 5.85 2.07
C ARG A 88 -14.16 7.03 1.84
N TYR A 89 -14.70 7.08 0.63
CA TYR A 89 -15.67 8.08 0.19
C TYR A 89 -17.00 7.40 -0.17
N GLU A 90 -18.02 8.18 -0.46
CA GLU A 90 -19.36 7.66 -0.77
C GLU A 90 -19.34 6.66 -1.94
N THR A 91 -18.61 6.96 -3.02
CA THR A 91 -18.60 6.17 -4.25
C THR A 91 -17.32 5.42 -4.52
N GLU A 92 -16.26 5.70 -3.76
CA GLU A 92 -14.95 5.10 -3.99
C GLU A 92 -14.16 4.80 -2.70
N ILE A 93 -13.28 3.83 -2.80
CA ILE A 93 -12.19 3.59 -1.85
C ILE A 93 -10.90 3.99 -2.54
N VAL A 94 -10.04 4.74 -1.87
CA VAL A 94 -8.74 5.15 -2.38
C VAL A 94 -7.64 4.41 -1.62
N GLY A 95 -6.80 3.69 -2.33
CA GLY A 95 -5.53 3.20 -1.82
C GLY A 95 -4.52 4.35 -1.84
N VAL A 96 -4.24 4.91 -0.67
CA VAL A 96 -3.31 6.04 -0.55
C VAL A 96 -1.88 5.53 -0.56
N ASP A 97 -1.57 4.50 0.25
CA ASP A 97 -0.26 3.88 0.29
C ASP A 97 -0.31 2.45 0.86
N LEU A 98 0.54 1.59 0.34
CA LEU A 98 0.81 0.24 0.85
C LEU A 98 2.29 -0.02 0.76
N ALA A 99 2.95 -0.12 1.91
CA ALA A 99 4.36 -0.44 1.99
C ALA A 99 4.59 -1.62 2.95
N ILE A 100 5.46 -2.54 2.56
CA ILE A 100 5.81 -3.75 3.32
C ILE A 100 7.33 -3.85 3.36
N MET A 101 7.88 -4.17 4.54
CA MET A 101 9.31 -4.39 4.74
C MET A 101 9.84 -5.45 3.77
N PRO A 102 11.07 -5.30 3.24
CA PRO A 102 11.62 -6.16 2.19
C PRO A 102 11.52 -7.66 2.50
N GLU A 103 11.82 -8.06 3.74
CA GLU A 103 11.83 -9.45 4.21
C GLU A 103 10.46 -10.12 4.20
N PHE A 104 9.37 -9.34 4.22
CA PHE A 104 7.98 -9.83 4.18
C PHE A 104 7.33 -9.69 2.80
N ARG A 105 8.07 -9.18 1.81
CA ARG A 105 7.57 -9.11 0.43
C ARG A 105 7.49 -10.51 -0.19
N ASN A 106 6.66 -10.66 -1.21
CA ASN A 106 6.41 -11.93 -1.92
C ASN A 106 5.69 -13.03 -1.08
N MET A 107 5.29 -12.74 0.15
CA MET A 107 4.49 -13.61 1.02
C MET A 107 2.97 -13.50 0.77
N LYS A 108 2.56 -12.89 -0.34
CA LYS A 108 1.16 -12.65 -0.74
C LYS A 108 0.37 -11.70 0.20
N ILE A 109 1.02 -11.06 1.16
CA ILE A 109 0.39 -10.15 2.13
C ILE A 109 -0.31 -8.98 1.40
N GLY A 110 0.37 -8.32 0.47
CA GLY A 110 -0.23 -7.25 -0.33
C GLY A 110 -1.44 -7.72 -1.13
N THR A 111 -1.38 -8.94 -1.71
CA THR A 111 -2.52 -9.54 -2.42
C THR A 111 -3.70 -9.75 -1.48
N PHE A 112 -3.47 -10.28 -0.30
CA PHE A 112 -4.50 -10.52 0.72
C PHE A 112 -5.19 -9.21 1.13
N LEU A 113 -4.41 -8.18 1.45
CA LEU A 113 -4.95 -6.86 1.85
C LEU A 113 -5.79 -6.22 0.73
N LEU A 114 -5.31 -6.30 -0.51
CA LEU A 114 -6.04 -5.76 -1.67
C LEU A 114 -7.32 -6.54 -1.93
N GLN A 115 -7.33 -7.87 -1.78
CA GLN A 115 -8.55 -8.66 -1.93
C GLN A 115 -9.61 -8.30 -0.90
N ASN A 116 -9.22 -8.07 0.36
CA ASN A 116 -10.13 -7.57 1.40
C ASN A 116 -10.75 -6.22 1.01
N LEU A 117 -9.96 -5.30 0.42
CA LEU A 117 -10.50 -4.05 -0.10
C LEU A 117 -11.45 -4.26 -1.29
N PHE A 118 -11.15 -5.19 -2.19
CA PHE A 118 -12.04 -5.50 -3.32
C PHE A 118 -13.36 -6.13 -2.85
N ASP A 119 -13.32 -6.93 -1.80
CA ASP A 119 -14.52 -7.51 -1.18
C ASP A 119 -15.34 -6.43 -0.46
N GLU A 120 -14.68 -5.48 0.22
CA GLU A 120 -15.33 -4.29 0.77
C GLU A 120 -15.97 -3.45 -0.34
N ALA A 121 -15.23 -3.15 -1.41
CA ALA A 121 -15.70 -2.38 -2.56
C ALA A 121 -16.90 -3.04 -3.22
N THR A 122 -16.90 -4.38 -3.33
CA THR A 122 -18.03 -5.16 -3.85
C THR A 122 -19.26 -5.03 -2.97
N ARG A 123 -19.13 -5.24 -1.65
CA ARG A 123 -20.24 -5.14 -0.70
C ARG A 123 -20.86 -3.76 -0.64
N THR A 124 -20.06 -2.73 -0.83
CA THR A 124 -20.49 -1.34 -0.72
C THR A 124 -20.77 -0.68 -2.06
N ASN A 125 -20.68 -1.44 -3.16
CA ASN A 125 -20.80 -0.96 -4.54
C ASN A 125 -19.94 0.27 -4.85
N ARG A 126 -18.68 0.25 -4.37
CA ARG A 126 -17.68 1.30 -4.57
C ARG A 126 -16.64 0.84 -5.58
N VAL A 127 -16.00 1.79 -6.24
CA VAL A 127 -14.79 1.51 -7.01
C VAL A 127 -13.56 1.63 -6.13
N PHE A 128 -12.49 0.92 -6.45
CA PHE A 128 -11.19 1.10 -5.80
C PHE A 128 -10.23 1.81 -6.74
N ASN A 129 -9.72 2.96 -6.33
CA ASN A 129 -8.76 3.77 -7.08
C ASN A 129 -7.45 3.91 -6.32
N PHE A 130 -6.34 3.98 -7.04
CA PHE A 130 -5.02 4.22 -6.45
C PHE A 130 -4.03 4.73 -7.51
N HIS A 131 -2.88 5.19 -7.04
CA HIS A 131 -1.76 5.59 -7.90
C HIS A 131 -0.57 4.66 -7.68
N VAL A 132 0.15 4.36 -8.76
CA VAL A 132 1.37 3.54 -8.72
C VAL A 132 2.47 4.24 -9.50
N LEU A 133 3.69 4.27 -8.94
CA LEU A 133 4.87 4.79 -9.65
C LEU A 133 5.07 4.03 -10.97
N LYS A 134 5.28 4.74 -12.07
CA LYS A 134 5.53 4.16 -13.40
C LYS A 134 6.76 3.26 -13.42
N THR A 135 7.71 3.50 -12.54
CA THR A 135 8.92 2.69 -12.36
C THR A 135 8.72 1.44 -11.52
N ASN A 136 7.59 1.31 -10.78
CA ASN A 136 7.32 0.16 -9.93
C ASN A 136 6.68 -0.99 -10.71
N ALA A 137 7.45 -1.60 -11.61
CA ALA A 137 6.99 -2.70 -12.46
C ALA A 137 6.46 -3.91 -11.67
N LYS A 138 6.97 -4.15 -10.45
CA LYS A 138 6.49 -5.27 -9.60
C LYS A 138 5.06 -5.03 -9.11
N ALA A 139 4.78 -3.83 -8.62
CA ALA A 139 3.44 -3.44 -8.18
C ALA A 139 2.46 -3.41 -9.36
N ILE A 140 2.85 -2.85 -10.50
CA ILE A 140 2.03 -2.80 -11.70
C ILE A 140 1.60 -4.22 -12.11
N ARG A 141 2.53 -5.17 -12.22
CA ARG A 141 2.20 -6.58 -12.53
C ARG A 141 1.27 -7.23 -11.49
N LEU A 142 1.40 -6.89 -10.21
CA LEU A 142 0.48 -7.35 -9.18
C LEU A 142 -0.93 -6.84 -9.45
N TYR A 143 -1.08 -5.56 -9.69
CA TYR A 143 -2.38 -4.93 -9.91
C TYR A 143 -3.07 -5.41 -11.19
N GLU A 144 -2.32 -5.57 -12.29
CA GLU A 144 -2.85 -6.15 -13.53
C GLU A 144 -3.34 -7.60 -13.33
N ARG A 145 -2.57 -8.42 -12.59
CA ARG A 145 -2.98 -9.78 -12.24
C ARG A 145 -4.26 -9.79 -11.39
N LEU A 146 -4.47 -8.78 -10.55
CA LEU A 146 -5.67 -8.60 -9.76
C LEU A 146 -6.81 -7.91 -10.55
N LYS A 147 -6.64 -7.76 -11.88
CA LYS A 147 -7.64 -7.17 -12.78
C LYS A 147 -7.91 -5.68 -12.57
N CYS A 148 -6.97 -4.97 -11.96
CA CYS A 148 -6.98 -3.52 -11.99
C CYS A 148 -6.66 -3.01 -13.40
N LYS A 149 -7.30 -1.93 -13.81
CA LYS A 149 -7.14 -1.32 -15.14
C LYS A 149 -6.52 0.05 -15.01
N PHE A 150 -5.69 0.41 -15.99
CA PHE A 150 -5.21 1.77 -16.11
C PHE A 150 -6.36 2.71 -16.41
N THR A 151 -6.33 3.89 -15.82
CA THR A 151 -7.18 5.02 -16.17
C THR A 151 -6.31 6.14 -16.71
N GLN A 152 -6.93 7.19 -17.27
CA GLN A 152 -6.18 8.36 -17.68
C GLN A 152 -5.50 8.98 -16.46
N SER A 153 -4.17 9.13 -16.51
CA SER A 153 -3.38 9.75 -15.44
C SER A 153 -2.80 11.07 -15.93
N ASP A 154 -2.97 12.08 -15.12
CA ASP A 154 -2.43 13.43 -15.39
C ASP A 154 -1.05 13.65 -14.77
N THR A 155 -0.47 12.65 -14.07
CA THR A 155 0.81 12.81 -13.41
C THR A 155 1.97 12.23 -14.24
N PRO A 156 3.10 12.95 -14.37
CA PRO A 156 4.25 12.45 -15.10
C PRO A 156 4.86 11.17 -14.51
N THR A 157 4.73 10.98 -13.20
CA THR A 157 5.43 9.95 -12.43
C THR A 157 4.57 8.75 -12.05
N HIS A 158 3.25 8.87 -12.04
CA HIS A 158 2.35 7.81 -11.59
C HIS A 158 1.31 7.46 -12.64
N PHE A 159 0.95 6.18 -12.69
CA PHE A 159 -0.29 5.71 -13.30
C PHE A 159 -1.42 5.78 -12.27
N LYS A 160 -2.60 6.20 -12.70
CA LYS A 160 -3.84 5.98 -11.95
C LYS A 160 -4.44 4.65 -12.39
N MET A 161 -4.69 3.77 -11.44
CA MET A 161 -5.32 2.48 -11.69
C MET A 161 -6.65 2.39 -10.93
N ARG A 162 -7.55 1.55 -11.47
CA ARG A 162 -8.89 1.32 -10.93
C ARG A 162 -9.23 -0.15 -10.95
N TRP A 163 -9.88 -0.60 -9.90
CA TRP A 163 -10.59 -1.86 -9.84
C TRP A 163 -12.10 -1.60 -9.66
N HIS A 164 -12.94 -2.37 -10.40
CA HIS A 164 -14.38 -2.19 -10.37
C HIS A 164 -15.07 -3.49 -9.98
N PRO A 165 -16.09 -3.49 -9.09
CA PRO A 165 -16.82 -4.69 -8.66
C PRO A 165 -17.41 -5.50 -9.82
N HIS A 166 -17.92 -4.83 -10.84
CA HIS A 166 -18.56 -5.46 -12.00
C HIS A 166 -17.58 -6.09 -13.00
N ASP A 167 -16.28 -5.78 -12.91
CA ASP A 167 -15.27 -6.41 -13.76
C ASP A 167 -15.02 -7.90 -13.39
N LYS A 168 -15.43 -8.34 -12.18
CA LYS A 168 -15.44 -9.76 -11.76
C LYS A 168 -16.51 -10.60 -12.49
N ILE A 169 -17.62 -9.99 -12.89
CA ILE A 169 -18.80 -10.71 -13.42
C ILE A 169 -18.58 -11.17 -14.87
N ILE A 170 -17.70 -10.52 -15.62
CA ILE A 170 -17.44 -10.82 -17.03
C ILE A 170 -16.47 -12.01 -17.21
N ALA A 171 -15.69 -12.36 -16.19
CA ALA A 171 -14.72 -13.44 -16.23
C ALA A 171 -15.27 -14.84 -15.85
N SER A 172 -16.57 -14.95 -15.54
CA SER A 172 -17.22 -16.18 -15.07
C SER A 172 -18.26 -16.72 -16.06
N LYS A 173 -18.11 -16.43 -17.35
CA LYS A 173 -18.92 -17.04 -18.42
C LYS A 173 -18.05 -17.77 -19.41
#